data_415fa988f2b101df61d9069d1e9ea914
#
_entry.id   415fa988f2b101df61d9069d1e9ea914
#
_cell.length_a   1.000
_cell.length_b   1.000
_cell.length_c   1.000
_cell.angle_alpha   90.00
_cell.angle_beta   90.00
_cell.angle_gamma   90.00
#
_symmetry.space_group_name_H-M   'P 1'
#
loop_
_entity.id
_entity.type
_entity.pdbx_description
1 polymer ?
#
loop_
_entity_poly.entity_id
_entity_poly.type
_entity_poly.pdbx_seq_one_letter_code
_entity_poly.pdbx_strand_id
1 'polypeptide(L)'
;LVILEMENGTRAVLEESFANGSGLDGWSDEYLRAECTYATIIADHRKITVQSEMGYPYPKSAQMPLLERDYWDHSLIIQKFTEWLDGGEAPVTQVEENIYCCALTFAAIESVKIGKTVDIPEFLKAHMEESF
;
A
#
# COMPACT_ATOMS: atom_id res chain seq x y z
N LEU A 1 9.22 -7.30 8.30
CA LEU A 1 8.04 -7.99 7.80
C LEU A 1 6.84 -7.67 8.68
N VAL A 2 5.75 -7.20 8.09
CA VAL A 2 4.47 -6.95 8.77
C VAL A 2 3.40 -7.81 8.10
N ILE A 3 2.56 -8.45 8.92
CA ILE A 3 1.39 -9.20 8.44
C ILE A 3 0.15 -8.44 8.89
N LEU A 4 -0.71 -8.11 7.95
CA LEU A 4 -1.96 -7.38 8.17
C LEU A 4 -3.14 -8.32 7.93
N GLU A 5 -4.15 -8.23 8.76
CA GLU A 5 -5.46 -8.83 8.55
C GLU A 5 -6.50 -7.72 8.52
N MET A 6 -7.24 -7.65 7.42
CA MET A 6 -8.28 -6.64 7.20
C MET A 6 -9.64 -7.16 7.69
N GLU A 7 -10.55 -6.27 8.03
CA GLU A 7 -11.91 -6.61 8.49
C GLU A 7 -12.66 -7.54 7.54
N ASN A 8 -12.42 -7.42 6.24
CA ASN A 8 -13.02 -8.27 5.21
C ASN A 8 -12.34 -9.64 5.05
N GLY A 9 -11.36 -9.97 5.91
CA GLY A 9 -10.59 -11.21 5.87
C GLY A 9 -9.44 -11.22 4.86
N THR A 10 -9.21 -10.15 4.12
CA THR A 10 -8.03 -10.02 3.27
C THR A 10 -6.77 -9.97 4.13
N ARG A 11 -5.71 -10.62 3.68
CA ARG A 11 -4.40 -10.56 4.32
C ARG A 11 -3.39 -9.88 3.41
N ALA A 12 -2.57 -9.05 3.99
CA ALA A 12 -1.44 -8.44 3.31
C ALA A 12 -0.14 -8.73 4.05
N VAL A 13 0.93 -8.88 3.31
CA VAL A 13 2.29 -9.01 3.83
C VAL A 13 3.10 -7.86 3.25
N LEU A 14 3.67 -7.05 4.13
CA LEU A 14 4.55 -5.96 3.77
C LEU A 14 5.97 -6.32 4.20
N GLU A 15 6.89 -6.31 3.27
CA GLU A 15 8.31 -6.46 3.52
C GLU A 15 9.04 -5.20 3.03
N GLU A 16 9.75 -4.57 3.93
CA GLU A 16 10.66 -3.47 3.64
C GLU A 16 12.05 -3.85 4.14
N SER A 17 13.07 -3.73 3.32
CA SER A 17 14.44 -4.07 3.68
C SER A 17 15.44 -3.25 2.90
N PHE A 18 16.34 -2.59 3.60
CA PHE A 18 17.53 -1.95 3.01
C PHE A 18 18.71 -2.91 2.85
N ALA A 19 18.53 -4.18 3.24
CA ALA A 19 19.58 -5.19 3.21
C ALA A 19 19.59 -6.04 1.94
N ASN A 20 18.64 -5.84 1.04
CA ASN A 20 18.57 -6.59 -0.22
C ASN A 20 19.63 -6.09 -1.19
N GLY A 21 20.61 -6.93 -1.50
CA GLY A 21 21.70 -6.61 -2.43
C GLY A 21 21.34 -6.75 -3.91
N SER A 22 20.09 -7.00 -4.27
CA SER A 22 19.71 -7.43 -5.61
C SER A 22 18.76 -6.50 -6.36
N GLY A 23 18.76 -5.21 -6.07
CA GLY A 23 18.07 -4.22 -6.92
C GLY A 23 16.54 -4.33 -6.98
N LEU A 24 15.91 -5.05 -6.04
CA LEU A 24 14.45 -5.02 -5.88
C LEU A 24 13.96 -3.73 -5.20
N ASP A 25 14.86 -2.89 -4.70
CA ASP A 25 14.56 -1.86 -3.74
C ASP A 25 15.12 -0.48 -4.11
N GLY A 26 14.93 -0.07 -5.34
CA GLY A 26 14.95 1.35 -5.61
C GLY A 26 13.68 2.00 -5.05
N TRP A 27 13.69 3.25 -4.67
CA TRP A 27 12.50 4.04 -4.33
C TRP A 27 11.40 4.02 -5.41
N SER A 28 11.65 3.39 -6.53
CA SER A 28 10.76 3.31 -7.69
C SER A 28 10.49 1.88 -8.16
N ASP A 29 11.01 0.88 -7.49
CA ASP A 29 10.95 -0.52 -7.90
C ASP A 29 10.21 -1.39 -6.87
N GLU A 30 9.08 -0.89 -6.38
CA GLU A 30 8.22 -1.66 -5.52
C GLU A 30 7.68 -2.89 -6.27
N TYR A 31 7.71 -4.02 -5.59
CA TYR A 31 7.04 -5.23 -6.02
C TYR A 31 5.71 -5.37 -5.29
N LEU A 32 4.62 -5.39 -6.04
CA LEU A 32 3.28 -5.60 -5.50
C LEU A 32 2.66 -6.85 -6.14
N ARG A 33 2.07 -7.70 -5.32
CA ARG A 33 1.33 -8.87 -5.78
C ARG A 33 -0.01 -8.95 -5.07
N ALA A 34 -1.09 -9.02 -5.85
CA ALA A 34 -2.44 -9.21 -5.35
C ALA A 34 -3.00 -10.53 -5.88
N GLU A 35 -3.34 -11.44 -4.96
CA GLU A 35 -4.05 -12.68 -5.27
C GLU A 35 -5.56 -12.41 -5.17
N CYS A 36 -6.24 -12.48 -6.31
CA CYS A 36 -7.67 -12.27 -6.40
C CYS A 36 -8.38 -13.58 -6.74
N THR A 37 -9.71 -13.60 -6.65
CA THR A 37 -10.53 -14.80 -6.89
C THR A 37 -10.32 -15.41 -8.29
N TYR A 38 -10.06 -14.59 -9.31
CA TYR A 38 -9.97 -15.05 -10.70
C TYR A 38 -8.64 -14.74 -11.39
N ALA A 39 -7.75 -14.02 -10.72
CA ALA A 39 -6.49 -13.62 -11.31
C ALA A 39 -5.48 -13.21 -10.24
N THR A 40 -4.21 -13.27 -10.58
CA THR A 40 -3.11 -12.64 -9.84
C THR A 40 -2.69 -11.39 -10.59
N ILE A 41 -2.58 -10.28 -9.88
CA ILE A 41 -2.04 -9.02 -10.41
C ILE A 41 -0.65 -8.82 -9.83
N ILE A 42 0.31 -8.56 -10.69
CA ILE A 42 1.70 -8.30 -10.30
C ILE A 42 2.10 -6.95 -10.88
N ALA A 43 2.55 -6.05 -10.02
CA ALA A 43 3.23 -4.84 -10.43
C ALA A 43 4.72 -4.97 -10.05
N ASP A 44 5.57 -4.90 -11.05
CA ASP A 44 7.01 -5.12 -10.93
C ASP A 44 7.74 -4.31 -12.01
N HIS A 45 8.79 -3.57 -11.61
CA HIS A 45 9.59 -2.75 -12.53
C HIS A 45 8.74 -1.91 -13.50
N ARG A 46 7.73 -1.22 -12.98
CA ARG A 46 6.79 -0.38 -13.75
C ARG A 46 5.99 -1.15 -14.81
N LYS A 47 5.80 -2.44 -14.62
CA LYS A 47 4.94 -3.28 -15.47
C LYS A 47 3.84 -3.90 -14.64
N ILE A 48 2.62 -3.84 -15.15
CA ILE A 48 1.49 -4.52 -14.55
C ILE A 48 1.18 -5.74 -15.39
N THR A 49 1.22 -6.91 -14.76
CA THR A 49 0.89 -8.19 -15.38
C THR A 49 -0.33 -8.78 -14.69
N VAL A 50 -1.32 -9.18 -15.46
CA VAL A 50 -2.48 -9.93 -14.98
C VAL A 50 -2.36 -11.36 -15.46
N GLN A 51 -2.36 -12.31 -14.52
CA GLN A 51 -2.34 -13.75 -14.78
C GLN A 51 -3.68 -14.34 -14.39
N SER A 52 -4.40 -14.93 -15.32
CA SER A 52 -5.71 -15.52 -15.12
C SER A 52 -5.64 -17.05 -15.13
N GLU A 53 -6.34 -17.72 -14.23
CA GLU A 53 -6.46 -19.19 -14.19
C GLU A 53 -7.27 -19.76 -15.37
N MET A 54 -8.03 -18.92 -16.08
CA MET A 54 -8.82 -19.35 -17.22
C MET A 54 -7.92 -19.68 -18.41
N GLY A 55 -7.36 -20.88 -18.42
CA GLY A 55 -6.46 -21.33 -19.47
C GLY A 55 -5.58 -22.50 -19.08
N TYR A 56 -6.04 -23.34 -18.13
CA TYR A 56 -5.34 -24.60 -17.84
C TYR A 56 -5.06 -25.38 -19.14
N PRO A 57 -3.82 -25.88 -19.38
CA PRO A 57 -2.71 -25.97 -18.41
C PRO A 57 -1.80 -24.71 -18.32
N TYR A 58 -2.05 -23.67 -19.10
CA TYR A 58 -1.19 -22.48 -19.13
C TYR A 58 -2.02 -21.25 -18.75
N PRO A 59 -1.67 -20.57 -17.64
CA PRO A 59 -2.34 -19.33 -17.28
C PRO A 59 -2.19 -18.31 -18.42
N LYS A 60 -3.26 -17.63 -18.75
CA LYS A 60 -3.21 -16.50 -19.68
C LYS A 60 -2.58 -15.33 -18.96
N SER A 61 -1.55 -14.76 -19.53
CA SER A 61 -0.88 -13.57 -19.03
C SER A 61 -1.09 -12.41 -20.00
N ALA A 62 -1.47 -11.26 -19.46
CA ALA A 62 -1.59 -10.02 -20.21
C ALA A 62 -0.85 -8.90 -19.48
N GLN A 63 -0.15 -8.07 -20.23
CA GLN A 63 0.41 -6.83 -19.69
C GLN A 63 -0.64 -5.72 -19.83
N MET A 64 -0.81 -4.97 -18.74
CA MET A 64 -1.67 -3.79 -18.72
C MET A 64 -0.80 -2.55 -18.88
N PRO A 65 -1.23 -1.57 -19.69
CA PRO A 65 -0.51 -0.30 -19.79
C PRO A 65 -0.57 0.42 -18.44
N LEU A 66 0.50 1.14 -18.11
CA LEU A 66 0.46 2.10 -17.02
C LEU A 66 -0.44 3.27 -17.41
N LEU A 67 -1.05 3.88 -16.40
CA LEU A 67 -1.82 5.09 -16.59
C LEU A 67 -0.87 6.23 -16.99
N GLU A 68 -1.14 6.86 -18.13
CA GLU A 68 -0.42 8.07 -18.52
C GLU A 68 -0.93 9.26 -17.70
N ARG A 69 -0.01 10.06 -17.17
CA ARG A 69 -0.29 11.27 -16.39
C ARG A 69 0.76 12.34 -16.72
N ASP A 70 0.35 13.59 -16.69
CA ASP A 70 1.24 14.74 -16.89
C ASP A 70 2.21 14.94 -15.72
N TYR A 71 1.82 14.48 -14.51
CA TYR A 71 2.57 14.64 -13.28
C TYR A 71 2.71 13.31 -12.55
N TRP A 72 3.88 13.09 -11.96
CA TRP A 72 4.23 11.90 -11.18
C TRP A 72 4.93 12.31 -9.89
N ASP A 73 5.03 11.38 -8.96
CA ASP A 73 5.74 11.52 -7.69
C ASP A 73 5.29 12.79 -6.92
N HIS A 74 6.23 13.54 -6.40
CA HIS A 74 5.96 14.75 -5.63
C HIS A 74 5.20 15.83 -6.42
N SER A 75 5.42 15.90 -7.73
CA SER A 75 4.70 16.86 -8.59
C SER A 75 3.20 16.57 -8.61
N LEU A 76 2.81 15.30 -8.62
CA LEU A 76 1.40 14.91 -8.54
C LEU A 76 0.79 15.26 -7.17
N ILE A 77 1.53 15.04 -6.09
CA ILE A 77 1.07 15.37 -4.73
C ILE A 77 0.87 16.87 -4.60
N ILE A 78 1.82 17.67 -5.07
CA ILE A 78 1.72 19.14 -5.06
C ILE A 78 0.54 19.61 -5.90
N GLN A 79 0.36 19.05 -7.09
CA GLN A 79 -0.78 19.38 -7.94
C GLN A 79 -2.11 19.07 -7.23
N LYS A 80 -2.25 17.88 -6.67
CA LYS A 80 -3.46 17.50 -5.94
C LYS A 80 -3.74 18.42 -4.75
N PHE A 81 -2.70 18.82 -4.04
CA PHE A 81 -2.84 19.78 -2.94
C PHE A 81 -3.30 21.16 -3.43
N THR A 82 -2.74 21.66 -4.53
CA THR A 82 -3.17 22.97 -5.08
C THR A 82 -4.60 22.90 -5.62
N GLU A 83 -4.98 21.83 -6.31
CA GLU A 83 -6.37 21.60 -6.75
C GLU A 83 -7.34 21.61 -5.58
N TRP A 84 -6.98 21.01 -4.45
CA TRP A 84 -7.78 21.01 -3.24
C TRP A 84 -7.93 22.42 -2.63
N LEU A 85 -6.85 23.21 -2.58
CA LEU A 85 -6.91 24.60 -2.12
C LEU A 85 -7.84 25.47 -3.00
N ASP A 86 -7.98 25.13 -4.27
CA ASP A 86 -8.88 25.78 -5.22
C ASP A 86 -10.33 25.23 -5.18
N GLY A 87 -10.65 24.38 -4.18
CA GLY A 87 -11.99 23.83 -3.96
C GLY A 87 -12.24 22.47 -4.63
N GLY A 88 -11.21 21.80 -5.11
CA GLY A 88 -11.28 20.42 -5.61
C GLY A 88 -11.35 19.37 -4.49
N GLU A 89 -11.25 18.09 -4.87
CA GLU A 89 -11.25 16.97 -3.94
C GLU A 89 -10.02 16.98 -3.03
N ALA A 90 -10.22 16.63 -1.76
CA ALA A 90 -9.13 16.45 -0.83
C ALA A 90 -8.19 15.32 -1.29
N PRO A 91 -6.86 15.52 -1.24
CA PRO A 91 -5.93 14.47 -1.62
C PRO A 91 -5.95 13.32 -0.62
N VAL A 92 -5.66 12.10 -1.07
CA VAL A 92 -5.53 10.90 -0.21
C VAL A 92 -4.44 11.02 0.86
N THR A 93 -3.59 12.03 0.76
CA THR A 93 -2.53 12.33 1.73
C THR A 93 -3.00 13.30 2.82
N GLN A 94 -4.27 13.68 2.84
CA GLN A 94 -4.83 14.48 3.95
C GLN A 94 -4.72 13.72 5.29
N VAL A 95 -4.76 14.45 6.39
CA VAL A 95 -4.48 13.89 7.71
C VAL A 95 -5.50 12.81 8.12
N GLU A 96 -6.77 12.99 7.78
CA GLU A 96 -7.86 12.08 8.13
C GLU A 96 -7.64 10.68 7.55
N GLU A 97 -7.04 10.59 6.37
CA GLU A 97 -6.70 9.32 5.73
C GLU A 97 -5.29 8.85 6.12
N ASN A 98 -4.32 9.75 6.13
CA ASN A 98 -2.92 9.39 6.33
C ASN A 98 -2.60 9.01 7.78
N ILE A 99 -3.42 9.40 8.73
CA ILE A 99 -3.23 9.05 10.14
C ILE A 99 -3.26 7.53 10.37
N TYR A 100 -4.03 6.79 9.56
CA TYR A 100 -4.06 5.33 9.62
C TYR A 100 -2.74 4.69 9.15
N CYS A 101 -2.06 5.29 8.18
CA CYS A 101 -0.74 4.84 7.75
C CYS A 101 0.30 5.04 8.86
N CYS A 102 0.24 6.17 9.56
CA CYS A 102 1.09 6.43 10.72
C CYS A 102 0.78 5.43 11.86
N ALA A 103 -0.49 5.24 12.18
CA ALA A 103 -0.93 4.31 13.20
C ALA A 103 -0.46 2.87 12.90
N LEU A 104 -0.56 2.44 11.65
CA LEU A 104 -0.07 1.14 11.20
C LEU A 104 1.42 0.95 11.51
N THR A 105 2.24 1.94 11.21
CA THR A 105 3.68 1.89 11.46
C THR A 105 3.98 1.74 12.96
N PHE A 106 3.35 2.55 13.80
CA PHE A 106 3.57 2.49 15.25
C PHE A 106 2.95 1.24 15.88
N ALA A 107 1.78 0.79 15.42
CA ALA A 107 1.16 -0.46 15.85
C ALA A 107 2.03 -1.69 15.50
N ALA A 108 2.70 -1.68 14.34
CA ALA A 108 3.65 -2.73 13.98
C ALA A 108 4.83 -2.79 14.95
N ILE A 109 5.38 -1.64 15.34
CA ILE A 109 6.45 -1.55 16.36
C ILE A 109 5.95 -2.06 17.71
N GLU A 110 4.76 -1.66 18.11
CA GLU A 110 4.17 -2.11 19.39
C GLU A 110 3.91 -3.61 19.37
N SER A 111 3.39 -4.17 18.27
CA SER A 111 3.20 -5.61 18.10
C SER A 111 4.49 -6.42 18.32
N VAL A 112 5.61 -5.92 17.80
CA VAL A 112 6.93 -6.54 18.03
C VAL A 112 7.31 -6.51 19.51
N LYS A 113 7.09 -5.38 20.20
CA LYS A 113 7.46 -5.22 21.62
C LYS A 113 6.66 -6.13 22.52
N ILE A 114 5.34 -6.24 22.30
CA ILE A 114 4.45 -7.02 23.15
C ILE A 114 4.31 -8.48 22.72
N GLY A 115 4.79 -8.84 21.52
CA GLY A 115 4.67 -10.19 20.95
C GLY A 115 3.24 -10.62 20.64
N LYS A 116 2.35 -9.67 20.32
CA LYS A 116 0.93 -9.90 20.04
C LYS A 116 0.45 -9.05 18.87
N THR A 117 -0.67 -9.46 18.29
CA THR A 117 -1.41 -8.64 17.34
C THR A 117 -1.91 -7.36 18.00
N VAL A 118 -1.86 -6.26 17.30
CA VAL A 118 -2.38 -4.95 17.70
C VAL A 118 -3.54 -4.58 16.76
N ASP A 119 -4.68 -4.26 17.34
CA ASP A 119 -5.82 -3.68 16.62
C ASP A 119 -5.54 -2.21 16.33
N ILE A 120 -5.55 -1.83 15.05
CA ILE A 120 -5.14 -0.47 14.63
C ILE A 120 -6.17 0.59 15.04
N PRO A 121 -7.47 0.41 14.85
CA PRO A 121 -8.49 1.34 15.36
C PRO A 121 -8.40 1.57 16.86
N GLU A 122 -8.25 0.52 17.66
CA GLU A 122 -8.12 0.65 19.12
C GLU A 122 -6.81 1.34 19.50
N PHE A 123 -5.71 1.00 18.83
CA PHE A 123 -4.41 1.64 19.04
C PHE A 123 -4.48 3.15 18.76
N LEU A 124 -5.08 3.53 17.64
CA LEU A 124 -5.24 4.94 17.27
C LEU A 124 -6.09 5.69 18.29
N LYS A 125 -7.22 5.12 18.67
CA LYS A 125 -8.11 5.71 19.67
C LYS A 125 -7.41 5.97 21.00
N ALA A 126 -6.69 4.97 21.53
CA ALA A 126 -5.97 5.11 22.80
C ALA A 126 -4.94 6.25 22.77
N HIS A 127 -4.22 6.43 21.65
CA HIS A 127 -3.18 7.45 21.54
C HIS A 127 -3.72 8.85 21.17
N MET A 128 -4.90 8.94 20.59
CA MET A 128 -5.55 10.23 20.37
C MET A 128 -6.22 10.78 21.63
N GLU A 129 -6.78 9.93 22.48
CA GLU A 129 -7.42 10.36 23.74
C GLU A 129 -6.40 10.84 24.80
N GLU A 130 -5.17 10.36 24.75
CA GLU A 130 -4.09 10.81 25.65
C GLU A 130 -3.50 12.19 25.27
N SER A 131 -3.84 12.72 24.10
CA SER A 131 -3.22 13.94 23.54
C SER A 131 -4.04 15.22 23.79
N PHE A 132 -5.16 15.13 24.48
CA PHE A 132 -6.07 16.22 24.86
C PHE A 132 -6.45 16.09 26.33
#